data_8285612d39deeb86995f10df73a3f380
#
_entry.id   8285612d39deeb86995f10df73a3f380
#
_cell.length_a   1.000
_cell.length_b   1.000
_cell.length_c   1.000
_cell.angle_alpha   90.00
_cell.angle_beta   90.00
_cell.angle_gamma   90.00
#
_symmetry.space_group_name_H-M   'P 1'
#
loop_
_entity.id
_entity.type
_entity.pdbx_description
1 polymer ?
#
loop_
_entity_poly.entity_id
_entity_poly.type
_entity_poly.pdbx_seq_one_letter_code
_entity_poly.pdbx_strand_id
1 'polypeptide(L)'
;MLTVHHLENSRSHRIVWLLEELGAQYEIKRYGRDKETGLAPPEMLEVHPLGKAPVITDGDKTVAESGAIIEYLVYEYDEGRLKPEEGTAEWRAYIYWLHHAEGTFASLMLLSLVIGRIENASLPFFAKPIAKGIASKVRGGYLDPNVKRNLDFMEWTLGKSKWFCGDRFTAADIQMSFAIEAAEVRTELSSNYPNLAGFLDAIRARPAYKAALDKGGHYELTGINKN
;
A
#
# COMPACT_ATOMS: atom_id res chain seq x y z
N MET A 1 -22.86 -10.14 -6.26
CA MET A 1 -22.10 -10.55 -5.04
C MET A 1 -20.71 -9.98 -5.17
N LEU A 2 -20.24 -9.29 -4.14
CA LEU A 2 -18.93 -8.63 -4.14
C LEU A 2 -17.81 -9.66 -3.90
N THR A 3 -16.83 -9.71 -4.79
CA THR A 3 -15.67 -10.62 -4.68
C THR A 3 -14.37 -9.84 -4.77
N VAL A 4 -13.47 -10.07 -3.81
CA VAL A 4 -12.11 -9.53 -3.86
C VAL A 4 -11.18 -10.56 -4.49
N HIS A 5 -10.53 -10.19 -5.59
CA HIS A 5 -9.47 -10.98 -6.20
C HIS A 5 -8.15 -10.66 -5.49
N HIS A 6 -7.86 -11.47 -4.47
CA HIS A 6 -6.77 -11.25 -3.54
C HIS A 6 -5.51 -12.00 -3.98
N LEU A 7 -4.45 -11.26 -4.28
CA LEU A 7 -3.13 -11.80 -4.54
C LEU A 7 -2.26 -11.71 -3.28
N GLU A 8 -1.57 -12.79 -2.94
CA GLU A 8 -0.64 -12.81 -1.81
C GLU A 8 0.39 -11.68 -1.87
N ASN A 9 0.74 -11.13 -0.73
CA ASN A 9 1.75 -10.06 -0.58
C ASN A 9 1.54 -8.89 -1.55
N SER A 10 0.31 -8.38 -1.59
CA SER A 10 -0.08 -7.30 -2.48
C SER A 10 -0.96 -6.25 -1.81
N ARG A 11 -1.21 -5.19 -2.54
CA ARG A 11 -2.11 -4.11 -2.16
C ARG A 11 -3.55 -4.54 -1.90
N SER A 12 -3.95 -5.75 -2.31
CA SER A 12 -5.31 -6.26 -2.09
C SER A 12 -5.64 -6.48 -0.61
N HIS A 13 -4.63 -6.62 0.26
CA HIS A 13 -4.84 -6.71 1.71
C HIS A 13 -5.63 -5.51 2.25
N ARG A 14 -5.30 -4.28 1.85
CA ARG A 14 -6.03 -3.08 2.30
C ARG A 14 -7.47 -2.99 1.78
N ILE A 15 -7.79 -3.69 0.67
CA ILE A 15 -9.19 -3.78 0.20
C ILE A 15 -9.99 -4.72 1.10
N VAL A 16 -9.40 -5.85 1.49
CA VAL A 16 -10.00 -6.74 2.49
C VAL A 16 -10.23 -5.98 3.80
N TRP A 17 -9.23 -5.22 4.26
CA TRP A 17 -9.37 -4.38 5.46
C TRP A 17 -10.46 -3.32 5.33
N LEU A 18 -10.55 -2.62 4.20
CA LEU A 18 -11.63 -1.65 3.98
C LEU A 18 -13.01 -2.31 4.08
N LEU A 19 -13.19 -3.49 3.51
CA LEU A 19 -14.46 -4.22 3.58
C LEU A 19 -14.81 -4.66 5.01
N GLU A 20 -13.83 -5.01 5.83
CA GLU A 20 -14.03 -5.27 7.26
C GLU A 20 -14.43 -3.97 8.02
N GLU A 21 -13.85 -2.82 7.68
CA GLU A 21 -14.25 -1.52 8.27
C GLU A 21 -15.67 -1.12 7.87
N LEU A 22 -16.07 -1.44 6.65
CA LEU A 22 -17.42 -1.18 6.12
C LEU A 22 -18.46 -2.15 6.70
N GLY A 23 -18.04 -3.32 7.19
CA GLY A 23 -18.94 -4.40 7.59
C GLY A 23 -19.67 -5.02 6.38
N ALA A 24 -19.11 -4.90 5.19
CA ALA A 24 -19.69 -5.40 3.96
C ALA A 24 -19.62 -6.94 3.88
N GLN A 25 -20.57 -7.55 3.18
CA GLN A 25 -20.52 -8.97 2.84
C GLN A 25 -19.77 -9.17 1.53
N TYR A 26 -18.77 -10.03 1.52
CA TYR A 26 -17.93 -10.28 0.36
C TYR A 26 -17.30 -11.67 0.38
N GLU A 27 -16.81 -12.11 -0.77
CA GLU A 27 -16.01 -13.32 -0.93
C GLU A 27 -14.56 -12.97 -1.28
N ILE A 28 -13.61 -13.84 -0.91
CA ILE A 28 -12.21 -13.71 -1.28
C ILE A 28 -11.85 -14.85 -2.24
N LYS A 29 -11.50 -14.50 -3.49
CA LYS A 29 -10.83 -15.41 -4.42
C LYS A 29 -9.33 -15.19 -4.32
N ARG A 30 -8.61 -16.17 -3.76
CA ARG A 30 -7.17 -16.07 -3.51
C ARG A 30 -6.37 -16.53 -4.70
N TYR A 31 -5.25 -15.83 -4.95
CA TYR A 31 -4.27 -16.16 -5.97
C TYR A 31 -2.88 -16.19 -5.33
N GLY A 32 -2.14 -17.28 -5.59
CA GLY A 32 -0.73 -17.39 -5.26
C GLY A 32 0.13 -16.68 -6.32
N ARG A 33 1.33 -16.24 -5.93
CA ARG A 33 2.31 -15.76 -6.90
C ARG A 33 2.98 -16.92 -7.61
N ASP A 34 3.32 -16.71 -8.88
CA ASP A 34 4.22 -17.61 -9.59
C ASP A 34 5.57 -17.69 -8.85
N LYS A 35 6.02 -18.89 -8.56
CA LYS A 35 7.19 -19.14 -7.71
C LYS A 35 8.52 -18.74 -8.35
N GLU A 36 8.59 -18.74 -9.69
CA GLU A 36 9.81 -18.43 -10.43
C GLU A 36 9.91 -16.91 -10.70
N THR A 37 8.82 -16.31 -11.15
CA THR A 37 8.82 -14.90 -11.57
C THR A 37 8.37 -13.94 -10.45
N GLY A 38 7.66 -14.42 -9.43
CA GLY A 38 7.02 -13.62 -8.40
C GLY A 38 5.83 -12.79 -8.90
N LEU A 39 5.41 -12.97 -10.15
CA LEU A 39 4.30 -12.25 -10.76
C LEU A 39 2.94 -12.85 -10.35
N ALA A 40 1.86 -12.15 -10.67
CA ALA A 40 0.52 -12.68 -10.55
C ALA A 40 0.32 -13.83 -11.56
N PRO A 41 -0.49 -14.85 -11.23
CA PRO A 41 -0.72 -15.97 -12.11
C PRO A 41 -1.59 -15.56 -13.31
N PRO A 42 -1.51 -16.31 -14.44
CA PRO A 42 -2.25 -15.99 -15.67
C PRO A 42 -3.76 -15.87 -15.49
N GLU A 43 -4.35 -16.59 -14.55
CA GLU A 43 -5.78 -16.58 -14.25
C GLU A 43 -6.28 -15.17 -13.85
N MET A 44 -5.40 -14.30 -13.37
CA MET A 44 -5.75 -12.91 -13.11
C MET A 44 -6.02 -12.10 -14.38
N LEU A 45 -5.50 -12.51 -15.54
CA LEU A 45 -5.81 -11.91 -16.84
C LEU A 45 -7.26 -12.14 -17.27
N GLU A 46 -7.87 -13.23 -16.80
CA GLU A 46 -9.30 -13.51 -17.05
C GLU A 46 -10.22 -12.55 -16.30
N VAL A 47 -9.73 -12.00 -15.17
CA VAL A 47 -10.48 -11.03 -14.36
C VAL A 47 -10.31 -9.60 -14.87
N HIS A 48 -9.06 -9.23 -15.20
CA HIS A 48 -8.73 -7.89 -15.68
C HIS A 48 -7.51 -7.94 -16.63
N PRO A 49 -7.54 -7.23 -17.77
CA PRO A 49 -6.50 -7.31 -18.81
C PRO A 49 -5.07 -7.07 -18.34
N LEU A 50 -4.86 -6.33 -17.25
CA LEU A 50 -3.52 -6.09 -16.70
C LEU A 50 -3.02 -7.24 -15.81
N GLY A 51 -3.85 -8.21 -15.43
CA GLY A 51 -3.46 -9.34 -14.57
C GLY A 51 -2.83 -8.90 -13.24
N LYS A 52 -3.32 -7.81 -12.63
CA LYS A 52 -2.77 -7.23 -11.39
C LYS A 52 -3.81 -7.21 -10.29
N ALA A 53 -3.36 -7.21 -9.04
CA ALA A 53 -4.18 -6.99 -7.85
C ALA A 53 -3.89 -5.63 -7.20
N PRO A 54 -4.91 -5.02 -6.54
CA PRO A 54 -6.26 -5.54 -6.32
C PRO A 54 -7.18 -5.38 -7.53
N VAL A 55 -8.16 -6.27 -7.63
CA VAL A 55 -9.35 -6.16 -8.47
C VAL A 55 -10.53 -6.63 -7.63
N ILE A 56 -11.69 -6.01 -7.79
CA ILE A 56 -12.96 -6.50 -7.27
C ILE A 56 -13.93 -6.74 -8.42
N THR A 57 -14.83 -7.69 -8.22
CA THR A 57 -16.05 -7.84 -9.05
C THR A 57 -17.27 -7.67 -8.17
N ASP A 58 -18.25 -6.88 -8.63
CA ASP A 58 -19.50 -6.64 -7.92
C ASP A 58 -20.66 -6.68 -8.90
N GLY A 59 -21.36 -7.82 -8.91
CA GLY A 59 -22.33 -8.13 -9.98
C GLY A 59 -21.65 -8.20 -11.33
N ASP A 60 -22.01 -7.32 -12.23
CA ASP A 60 -21.46 -7.16 -13.59
C ASP A 60 -20.30 -6.15 -13.67
N LYS A 61 -19.98 -5.47 -12.56
CA LYS A 61 -18.90 -4.47 -12.51
C LYS A 61 -17.59 -5.12 -12.17
N THR A 62 -16.51 -4.73 -12.85
CA THR A 62 -15.13 -5.05 -12.48
C THR A 62 -14.40 -3.75 -12.24
N VAL A 63 -13.83 -3.58 -11.04
CA VAL A 63 -13.09 -2.38 -10.65
C VAL A 63 -11.66 -2.77 -10.30
N ALA A 64 -10.70 -2.12 -10.92
CA ALA A 64 -9.27 -2.27 -10.67
C ALA A 64 -8.67 -0.93 -10.20
N GLU A 65 -7.42 -0.94 -9.74
CA GLU A 65 -6.71 0.15 -9.07
C GLU A 65 -7.19 0.39 -7.64
N SER A 66 -6.23 0.40 -6.71
CA SER A 66 -6.56 0.49 -5.28
C SER A 66 -7.37 1.73 -4.92
N GLY A 67 -6.99 2.89 -5.47
CA GLY A 67 -7.71 4.15 -5.23
C GLY A 67 -9.14 4.10 -5.77
N ALA A 68 -9.32 3.63 -7.02
CA ALA A 68 -10.64 3.51 -7.64
C ALA A 68 -11.54 2.51 -6.90
N ILE A 69 -10.97 1.39 -6.43
CA ILE A 69 -11.69 0.42 -5.61
C ILE A 69 -12.12 1.03 -4.29
N ILE A 70 -11.24 1.76 -3.61
CA ILE A 70 -11.54 2.43 -2.34
C ILE A 70 -12.66 3.45 -2.54
N GLU A 71 -12.56 4.31 -3.55
CA GLU A 71 -13.61 5.29 -3.85
C GLU A 71 -14.95 4.62 -4.19
N TYR A 72 -14.94 3.55 -4.99
CA TYR A 72 -16.12 2.77 -5.32
C TYR A 72 -16.76 2.16 -4.07
N LEU A 73 -15.98 1.48 -3.23
CA LEU A 73 -16.49 0.82 -2.03
C LEU A 73 -17.02 1.82 -0.99
N VAL A 74 -16.35 2.94 -0.83
CA VAL A 74 -16.82 4.02 0.05
C VAL A 74 -18.12 4.65 -0.50
N TYR A 75 -18.23 4.83 -1.80
CA TYR A 75 -19.45 5.36 -2.40
C TYR A 75 -20.65 4.40 -2.25
N GLU A 76 -20.44 3.11 -2.50
CA GLU A 76 -21.54 2.12 -2.54
C GLU A 76 -21.91 1.59 -1.13
N TYR A 77 -20.93 1.50 -0.20
CA TYR A 77 -21.09 0.75 1.04
C TYR A 77 -20.83 1.56 2.32
N ASP A 78 -20.29 2.79 2.23
CA ASP A 78 -20.03 3.61 3.41
C ASP A 78 -21.21 4.55 3.72
N GLU A 79 -21.66 4.52 4.96
CA GLU A 79 -22.69 5.42 5.48
C GLU A 79 -22.13 6.77 5.96
N GLY A 80 -21.06 7.27 5.30
CA GLY A 80 -20.42 8.55 5.63
C GLY A 80 -19.41 8.48 6.78
N ARG A 81 -18.93 7.30 7.11
CA ARG A 81 -17.97 7.08 8.21
C ARG A 81 -16.52 7.27 7.80
N LEU A 82 -16.16 6.85 6.58
CA LEU A 82 -14.77 6.77 6.11
C LEU A 82 -14.40 7.85 5.08
N LYS A 83 -15.35 8.69 4.68
CA LYS A 83 -15.13 9.84 3.80
C LYS A 83 -15.56 11.12 4.53
N PRO A 84 -14.72 12.18 4.52
CA PRO A 84 -15.13 13.51 5.02
C PRO A 84 -16.19 14.14 4.13
N GLU A 85 -16.93 15.10 4.70
CA GLU A 85 -17.92 15.90 3.96
C GLU A 85 -17.24 16.74 2.86
N GLU A 86 -17.83 16.72 1.68
CA GLU A 86 -17.29 17.41 0.50
C GLU A 86 -17.22 18.93 0.72
N GLY A 87 -16.17 19.55 0.18
CA GLY A 87 -15.92 20.98 0.33
C GLY A 87 -15.16 21.39 1.60
N THR A 88 -15.00 20.47 2.58
CA THR A 88 -14.25 20.75 3.81
C THR A 88 -12.72 20.70 3.60
N ALA A 89 -11.97 21.12 4.59
CA ALA A 89 -10.50 21.01 4.60
C ALA A 89 -10.07 19.52 4.67
N GLU A 90 -10.78 18.75 5.48
CA GLU A 90 -10.58 17.31 5.66
C GLU A 90 -10.83 16.54 4.37
N TRP A 91 -11.86 16.92 3.58
CA TRP A 91 -12.12 16.33 2.27
C TRP A 91 -10.99 16.64 1.28
N ARG A 92 -10.45 17.86 1.25
CA ARG A 92 -9.28 18.17 0.41
C ARG A 92 -8.05 17.35 0.80
N ALA A 93 -7.82 17.17 2.11
CA ALA A 93 -6.77 16.31 2.61
C ALA A 93 -7.00 14.84 2.23
N TYR A 94 -8.25 14.36 2.30
CA TYR A 94 -8.65 13.01 1.90
C TYR A 94 -8.29 12.73 0.43
N ILE A 95 -8.68 13.60 -0.50
CA ILE A 95 -8.33 13.49 -1.91
C ILE A 95 -6.81 13.53 -2.10
N TYR A 96 -6.12 14.45 -1.43
CA TYR A 96 -4.66 14.54 -1.51
C TYR A 96 -3.99 13.23 -1.10
N TRP A 97 -4.34 12.68 0.04
CA TRP A 97 -3.69 11.47 0.57
C TRP A 97 -4.06 10.20 -0.19
N LEU A 98 -5.28 10.10 -0.75
CA LEU A 98 -5.65 9.02 -1.67
C LEU A 98 -4.71 8.97 -2.88
N HIS A 99 -4.44 10.12 -3.49
CA HIS A 99 -3.56 10.21 -4.67
C HIS A 99 -2.08 10.13 -4.30
N HIS A 100 -1.66 10.74 -3.20
CA HIS A 100 -0.28 10.73 -2.73
C HIS A 100 0.23 9.32 -2.46
N ALA A 101 -0.61 8.45 -1.92
CA ALA A 101 -0.24 7.09 -1.57
C ALA A 101 0.35 6.31 -2.75
N GLU A 102 -0.32 6.31 -3.90
CA GLU A 102 0.14 5.56 -5.08
C GLU A 102 0.96 6.42 -6.03
N GLY A 103 0.51 7.64 -6.33
CA GLY A 103 1.16 8.51 -7.31
C GLY A 103 2.53 9.02 -6.88
N THR A 104 2.74 9.19 -5.57
CA THR A 104 3.99 9.74 -5.05
C THR A 104 4.77 8.71 -4.23
N PHE A 105 4.24 8.28 -3.09
CA PHE A 105 5.06 7.57 -2.12
C PHE A 105 5.27 6.09 -2.47
N ALA A 106 4.24 5.38 -2.93
CA ALA A 106 4.41 3.99 -3.37
C ALA A 106 5.33 3.86 -4.58
N SER A 107 5.38 4.86 -5.45
CA SER A 107 6.33 4.92 -6.58
C SER A 107 7.78 4.97 -6.11
N LEU A 108 8.07 5.75 -5.05
CA LEU A 108 9.40 5.78 -4.42
C LEU A 108 9.74 4.45 -3.75
N MET A 109 8.77 3.81 -3.09
CA MET A 109 8.98 2.49 -2.49
C MET A 109 9.22 1.40 -3.54
N LEU A 110 8.55 1.48 -4.68
CA LEU A 110 8.82 0.58 -5.81
C LEU A 110 10.23 0.80 -6.38
N LEU A 111 10.63 2.05 -6.57
CA LEU A 111 11.99 2.37 -7.03
C LEU A 111 13.04 1.87 -6.02
N SER A 112 12.80 2.04 -4.71
CA SER A 112 13.66 1.51 -3.66
C SER A 112 13.83 -0.02 -3.76
N LEU A 113 12.72 -0.73 -4.00
CA LEU A 113 12.74 -2.18 -4.20
C LEU A 113 13.56 -2.59 -5.43
N VAL A 114 13.37 -1.90 -6.57
CA VAL A 114 14.09 -2.19 -7.82
C VAL A 114 15.59 -1.93 -7.65
N ILE A 115 15.95 -0.79 -7.07
CA ILE A 115 17.37 -0.46 -6.80
C ILE A 115 17.99 -1.46 -5.82
N GLY A 116 17.28 -1.86 -4.76
CA GLY A 116 17.73 -2.88 -3.84
C GLY A 116 17.98 -4.25 -4.51
N ARG A 117 17.13 -4.63 -5.48
CA ARG A 117 17.35 -5.85 -6.28
C ARG A 117 18.61 -5.75 -7.16
N ILE A 118 18.89 -4.58 -7.75
CA ILE A 118 20.10 -4.34 -8.53
C ILE A 118 21.34 -4.42 -7.65
N GLU A 119 21.31 -3.81 -6.45
CA GLU A 119 22.43 -3.84 -5.48
C GLU A 119 22.79 -5.27 -5.03
N ASN A 120 21.77 -6.11 -4.87
CA ASN A 120 21.90 -7.48 -4.37
C ASN A 120 21.87 -8.55 -5.46
N ALA A 121 21.91 -8.15 -6.73
CA ALA A 121 21.86 -9.10 -7.84
C ALA A 121 23.07 -10.04 -7.83
N SER A 122 22.85 -11.31 -8.18
CA SER A 122 23.90 -12.31 -8.39
C SER A 122 24.65 -12.01 -9.69
N LEU A 123 25.70 -11.19 -9.59
CA LEU A 123 26.53 -10.75 -10.72
C LEU A 123 27.97 -11.29 -10.61
N PRO A 124 28.69 -11.45 -11.75
CA PRO A 124 30.12 -11.68 -11.73
C PRO A 124 30.85 -10.62 -10.87
N PHE A 125 31.96 -11.02 -10.23
CA PHE A 125 32.65 -10.19 -9.24
C PHE A 125 33.06 -8.81 -9.78
N PHE A 126 33.41 -8.70 -11.06
CA PHE A 126 33.81 -7.45 -11.71
C PHE A 126 32.62 -6.51 -12.01
N ALA A 127 31.39 -7.05 -12.13
CA ALA A 127 30.20 -6.26 -12.39
C ALA A 127 29.55 -5.72 -11.10
N LYS A 128 29.74 -6.37 -9.96
CA LYS A 128 29.17 -5.93 -8.67
C LYS A 128 29.52 -4.49 -8.29
N PRO A 129 30.78 -4.01 -8.37
CA PRO A 129 31.10 -2.61 -8.04
C PRO A 129 30.37 -1.60 -8.96
N ILE A 130 30.20 -1.93 -10.23
CA ILE A 130 29.50 -1.08 -11.19
C ILE A 130 28.02 -0.97 -10.82
N ALA A 131 27.35 -2.10 -10.57
CA ALA A 131 25.94 -2.12 -10.16
C ALA A 131 25.71 -1.34 -8.85
N LYS A 132 26.56 -1.55 -7.84
CA LYS A 132 26.53 -0.80 -6.58
C LYS A 132 26.78 0.70 -6.79
N GLY A 133 27.72 1.07 -7.66
CA GLY A 133 28.01 2.47 -7.98
C GLY A 133 26.82 3.18 -8.64
N ILE A 134 26.13 2.53 -9.58
CA ILE A 134 24.92 3.05 -10.21
C ILE A 134 23.80 3.19 -9.17
N ALA A 135 23.55 2.14 -8.39
CA ALA A 135 22.52 2.14 -7.36
C ALA A 135 22.75 3.25 -6.32
N SER A 136 23.99 3.41 -5.84
CA SER A 136 24.36 4.47 -4.90
C SER A 136 24.12 5.87 -5.47
N LYS A 137 24.42 6.12 -6.75
CA LYS A 137 24.14 7.40 -7.40
C LYS A 137 22.64 7.69 -7.50
N VAL A 138 21.82 6.70 -7.85
CA VAL A 138 20.35 6.85 -7.90
C VAL A 138 19.79 7.09 -6.51
N ARG A 139 20.25 6.35 -5.50
CA ARG A 139 19.84 6.57 -4.11
C ARG A 139 20.16 7.98 -3.66
N GLY A 140 21.44 8.35 -3.64
CA GLY A 140 21.86 9.65 -3.10
C GLY A 140 21.37 10.86 -3.91
N GLY A 141 21.28 10.73 -5.27
CA GLY A 141 20.87 11.83 -6.13
C GLY A 141 19.37 12.05 -6.24
N TYR A 142 18.56 11.01 -6.01
CA TYR A 142 17.11 11.11 -6.22
C TYR A 142 16.29 10.42 -5.14
N LEU A 143 16.52 9.13 -4.90
CA LEU A 143 15.61 8.31 -4.10
C LEU A 143 15.57 8.74 -2.64
N ASP A 144 16.72 8.70 -1.95
CA ASP A 144 16.78 8.93 -0.50
C ASP A 144 16.36 10.34 -0.10
N PRO A 145 16.75 11.42 -0.83
CA PRO A 145 16.24 12.77 -0.54
C PRO A 145 14.71 12.91 -0.72
N ASN A 146 14.14 12.23 -1.73
CA ASN A 146 12.68 12.27 -1.94
C ASN A 146 11.94 11.42 -0.92
N VAL A 147 12.43 10.24 -0.58
CA VAL A 147 11.86 9.41 0.50
C VAL A 147 11.88 10.18 1.81
N LYS A 148 13.02 10.75 2.19
CA LYS A 148 13.15 11.54 3.42
C LYS A 148 12.15 12.71 3.45
N ARG A 149 12.05 13.49 2.38
CA ARG A 149 11.13 14.63 2.30
C ARG A 149 9.68 14.20 2.47
N ASN A 150 9.29 13.08 1.89
CA ASN A 150 7.92 12.54 2.04
C ASN A 150 7.68 12.03 3.46
N LEU A 151 8.64 11.32 4.06
CA LEU A 151 8.54 10.88 5.45
C LEU A 151 8.46 12.06 6.41
N ASP A 152 9.30 13.08 6.26
CA ASP A 152 9.26 14.31 7.06
C ASP A 152 7.88 15.00 6.97
N PHE A 153 7.31 15.06 5.77
CA PHE A 153 5.99 15.68 5.57
C PHE A 153 4.84 14.86 6.19
N MET A 154 4.87 13.55 6.06
CA MET A 154 3.89 12.67 6.70
C MET A 154 4.00 12.70 8.22
N GLU A 155 5.23 12.68 8.75
CA GLU A 155 5.52 12.81 10.18
C GLU A 155 4.97 14.13 10.76
N TRP A 156 5.24 15.24 10.06
CA TRP A 156 4.70 16.56 10.44
C TRP A 156 3.16 16.61 10.38
N THR A 157 2.54 15.94 9.41
CA THR A 157 1.08 15.88 9.30
C THR A 157 0.48 15.14 10.48
N LEU A 158 1.00 13.96 10.81
CA LEU A 158 0.54 13.11 11.92
C LEU A 158 0.94 13.70 13.29
N GLY A 159 1.88 14.63 13.34
CA GLY A 159 2.17 15.42 14.52
C GLY A 159 1.12 16.48 14.85
N LYS A 160 0.21 16.79 13.91
CA LYS A 160 -0.88 17.78 14.09
C LYS A 160 -2.23 17.13 14.38
N SER A 161 -2.43 15.90 13.94
CA SER A 161 -3.68 15.15 14.07
C SER A 161 -3.41 13.67 14.11
N LYS A 162 -4.36 12.93 14.64
CA LYS A 162 -4.21 11.47 14.80
C LYS A 162 -4.15 10.72 13.48
N TRP A 163 -4.83 11.23 12.43
CA TRP A 163 -4.96 10.59 11.12
C TRP A 163 -4.62 11.57 10.00
N PHE A 164 -4.40 11.12 8.80
CA PHE A 164 -4.00 11.97 7.68
C PHE A 164 -5.00 13.05 7.30
N CYS A 165 -6.28 12.84 7.61
CA CYS A 165 -7.36 13.79 7.31
C CYS A 165 -7.94 14.47 8.57
N GLY A 166 -7.17 14.55 9.65
CA GLY A 166 -7.61 15.13 10.93
C GLY A 166 -7.78 14.07 12.03
N ASP A 167 -8.76 14.26 12.92
CA ASP A 167 -8.92 13.42 14.10
C ASP A 167 -9.78 12.15 13.83
N ARG A 168 -10.41 12.08 12.66
CA ARG A 168 -11.25 10.96 12.25
C ARG A 168 -10.52 10.05 11.26
N PHE A 169 -10.55 8.76 11.52
CA PHE A 169 -10.07 7.73 10.60
C PHE A 169 -10.88 7.74 9.31
N THR A 170 -10.20 7.65 8.16
CA THR A 170 -10.79 7.69 6.82
C THR A 170 -10.20 6.60 5.92
N ALA A 171 -10.80 6.39 4.75
CA ALA A 171 -10.26 5.46 3.76
C ALA A 171 -8.92 5.93 3.16
N ALA A 172 -8.56 7.22 3.31
CA ALA A 172 -7.22 7.70 2.95
C ALA A 172 -6.13 7.09 3.84
N ASP A 173 -6.42 6.84 5.13
CA ASP A 173 -5.50 6.18 6.05
C ASP A 173 -5.27 4.71 5.62
N ILE A 174 -6.33 4.04 5.16
CA ILE A 174 -6.25 2.70 4.58
C ILE A 174 -5.39 2.72 3.31
N GLN A 175 -5.58 3.71 2.44
CA GLN A 175 -4.80 3.85 1.20
C GLN A 175 -3.31 4.10 1.49
N MET A 176 -2.99 4.93 2.49
CA MET A 176 -1.63 5.26 2.89
C MET A 176 -0.88 4.09 3.54
N SER A 177 -1.59 3.20 4.24
CA SER A 177 -0.99 2.15 5.07
C SER A 177 0.06 1.32 4.35
N PHE A 178 -0.27 0.80 3.17
CA PHE A 178 0.61 -0.10 2.43
C PHE A 178 1.98 0.52 2.08
N ALA A 179 1.99 1.79 1.68
CA ALA A 179 3.23 2.47 1.34
C ALA A 179 4.08 2.79 2.58
N ILE A 180 3.44 3.10 3.72
CA ILE A 180 4.11 3.35 5.00
C ILE A 180 4.65 2.04 5.58
N GLU A 181 3.90 0.95 5.54
CA GLU A 181 4.38 -0.38 5.94
C GLU A 181 5.57 -0.84 5.06
N ALA A 182 5.52 -0.53 3.76
CA ALA A 182 6.65 -0.78 2.88
C ALA A 182 7.88 0.07 3.23
N ALA A 183 7.69 1.30 3.72
CA ALA A 183 8.78 2.15 4.19
C ALA A 183 9.36 1.65 5.52
N GLU A 184 8.52 1.18 6.45
CA GLU A 184 8.97 0.60 7.72
C GLU A 184 10.00 -0.53 7.50
N VAL A 185 9.76 -1.39 6.52
CA VAL A 185 10.65 -2.51 6.19
C VAL A 185 11.94 -2.07 5.50
N ARG A 186 11.93 -0.92 4.80
CA ARG A 186 13.03 -0.47 3.92
C ARG A 186 13.82 0.71 4.47
N THR A 187 13.34 1.30 5.56
CA THR A 187 13.97 2.46 6.21
C THR A 187 13.98 2.27 7.72
N GLU A 188 14.70 3.10 8.43
CA GLU A 188 14.66 3.15 9.89
C GLU A 188 13.45 3.99 10.40
N LEU A 189 12.23 3.68 9.86
CA LEU A 189 11.04 4.48 10.10
C LEU A 189 10.73 4.57 11.59
N SER A 190 10.67 3.44 12.28
CA SER A 190 10.21 3.39 13.68
C SER A 190 11.12 4.14 14.66
N SER A 191 12.43 4.28 14.34
CA SER A 191 13.38 5.02 15.19
C SER A 191 13.41 6.53 14.92
N ASN A 192 13.11 6.95 13.67
CA ASN A 192 13.28 8.34 13.25
C ASN A 192 11.95 9.10 13.11
N TYR A 193 10.82 8.40 13.05
CA TYR A 193 9.50 8.97 12.76
C TYR A 193 8.43 8.44 13.74
N PRO A 194 8.38 8.97 14.98
CA PRO A 194 7.53 8.43 16.04
C PRO A 194 6.02 8.55 15.74
N ASN A 195 5.57 9.59 15.04
CA ASN A 195 4.15 9.73 14.68
C ASN A 195 3.74 8.70 13.60
N LEU A 196 4.62 8.43 12.64
CA LEU A 196 4.41 7.37 11.65
C LEU A 196 4.42 5.98 12.31
N ALA A 197 5.31 5.74 13.26
CA ALA A 197 5.29 4.51 14.05
C ALA A 197 3.98 4.38 14.84
N GLY A 198 3.54 5.44 15.51
CA GLY A 198 2.26 5.48 16.21
C GLY A 198 1.04 5.28 15.30
N PHE A 199 1.10 5.78 14.06
CA PHE A 199 0.08 5.52 13.04
C PHE A 199 0.02 4.02 12.69
N LEU A 200 1.17 3.38 12.46
CA LEU A 200 1.22 1.94 12.17
C LEU A 200 0.68 1.11 13.34
N ASP A 201 1.04 1.46 14.58
CA ASP A 201 0.49 0.80 15.76
C ASP A 201 -1.03 0.98 15.86
N ALA A 202 -1.51 2.19 15.59
CA ALA A 202 -2.94 2.51 15.65
C ALA A 202 -3.76 1.72 14.60
N ILE A 203 -3.29 1.60 13.35
CA ILE A 203 -3.98 0.81 12.33
C ILE A 203 -3.96 -0.68 12.65
N ARG A 204 -2.82 -1.22 13.10
CA ARG A 204 -2.64 -2.64 13.47
C ARG A 204 -3.47 -3.04 14.69
N ALA A 205 -3.76 -2.10 15.57
CA ALA A 205 -4.64 -2.34 16.72
C ALA A 205 -6.12 -2.47 16.34
N ARG A 206 -6.54 -1.99 15.16
CA ARG A 206 -7.95 -2.01 14.73
C ARG A 206 -8.48 -3.44 14.55
N PRO A 207 -9.68 -3.73 15.07
CA PRO A 207 -10.28 -5.07 14.90
C PRO A 207 -10.43 -5.48 13.43
N ALA A 208 -10.85 -4.56 12.57
CA ALA A 208 -11.03 -4.79 11.14
C ALA A 208 -9.70 -5.10 10.42
N TYR A 209 -8.58 -4.46 10.83
CA TYR A 209 -7.26 -4.78 10.29
C TYR A 209 -6.84 -6.23 10.64
N LYS A 210 -7.06 -6.64 11.89
CA LYS A 210 -6.78 -8.01 12.34
C LYS A 210 -7.65 -9.03 11.62
N ALA A 211 -8.96 -8.75 11.49
CA ALA A 211 -9.87 -9.61 10.74
C ALA A 211 -9.46 -9.75 9.27
N ALA A 212 -8.94 -8.69 8.67
CA ALA A 212 -8.42 -8.73 7.30
C ALA A 212 -7.18 -9.62 7.17
N LEU A 213 -6.29 -9.62 8.16
CA LEU A 213 -5.15 -10.55 8.21
C LEU A 213 -5.62 -12.00 8.33
N ASP A 214 -6.58 -12.27 9.22
CA ASP A 214 -7.14 -13.62 9.42
C ASP A 214 -7.79 -14.14 8.13
N LYS A 215 -8.57 -13.30 7.44
CA LYS A 215 -9.28 -13.64 6.21
C LYS A 215 -8.41 -13.64 4.96
N GLY A 216 -7.53 -12.65 4.80
CA GLY A 216 -6.63 -12.48 3.64
C GLY A 216 -5.36 -13.31 3.74
N GLY A 217 -4.97 -13.69 4.93
CA GLY A 217 -3.69 -14.29 5.25
C GLY A 217 -2.64 -13.23 5.57
N HIS A 218 -1.58 -13.67 6.23
CA HIS A 218 -0.46 -12.81 6.59
C HIS A 218 0.27 -12.34 5.33
N TYR A 219 0.71 -11.08 5.31
CA TYR A 219 1.52 -10.57 4.21
C TYR A 219 2.85 -9.98 4.70
N GLU A 220 3.90 -10.30 4.00
CA GLU A 220 5.25 -9.80 4.25
C GLU A 220 5.67 -8.86 3.14
N LEU A 221 5.89 -7.59 3.48
CA LEU A 221 6.35 -6.59 2.53
C LEU A 221 7.87 -6.58 2.33
N THR A 222 8.57 -7.54 2.91
CA THR A 222 10.04 -7.63 2.90
C THR A 222 10.64 -7.64 1.50
N GLY A 223 9.93 -8.12 0.48
CA GLY A 223 10.35 -8.05 -0.95
C GLY A 223 11.79 -8.48 -1.28
N ILE A 224 12.52 -8.87 -0.26
CA ILE A 224 13.88 -9.40 -0.31
C ILE A 224 13.77 -10.79 0.26
N ASN A 225 13.75 -11.80 -0.63
CA ASN A 225 13.97 -13.16 -0.19
C ASN A 225 15.25 -13.16 0.63
N LYS A 226 15.13 -13.46 1.93
CA LYS A 226 16.26 -13.91 2.73
C LYS A 226 16.62 -15.27 2.17
N ASN A 227 17.48 -15.32 1.16
CA ASN A 227 18.26 -16.50 0.79
C ASN A 227 19.51 -16.53 1.65
#